data_a67969c7088fc025747d339f049282ab
#
_entry.id   a67969c7088fc025747d339f049282ab
#
_cell.length_a   1.000
_cell.length_b   1.000
_cell.length_c   1.000
_cell.angle_alpha   90.00
_cell.angle_beta   90.00
_cell.angle_gamma   90.00
#
_symmetry.space_group_name_H-M   'P 1'
#
loop_
_entity.id
_entity.type
_entity.pdbx_description
1 polymer ?
#
loop_
_entity_poly.entity_id
_entity_poly.type
_entity_poly.pdbx_seq_one_letter_code
_entity_poly.pdbx_strand_id
1 'polypeptide(L)'
;MTGNELRRKVADIINAWDGATRGSAKHLEILNIYNNHKPLARGYRVQVGDAHCATTTSAAYIKAGIAEYTGTECGVGKYVEIAKKKGIWTENDAYTPKVGDACVYDWQDGANYATTDNTGAPDHIGIVTKVGGGTFVVTEGNMNGGKVGKRTMKVNGWYIRGFITPDFDMIARKLGGTSGGTVDKPTKPTTQAAGTYTVKSGDTLSRIAAKYGTTVAKLVEINGIKNQNLIRVGQVLRLPGGAVKYTVVAGDTLSRIAAKYGTTVAKLAADNGIKNPNLIHVGQVITINK
;
A
#
# COMPACT_ATOMS: atom_id res chain seq x y z
N MET A 1 -17.97 6.80 -5.70
CA MET A 1 -17.58 5.43 -5.24
C MET A 1 -16.64 5.59 -4.06
N THR A 2 -16.92 4.93 -2.95
CA THR A 2 -16.07 4.91 -1.76
C THR A 2 -14.92 3.91 -1.89
N GLY A 3 -13.92 3.99 -1.02
CA GLY A 3 -12.85 2.98 -0.99
C GLY A 3 -13.38 1.56 -0.74
N ASN A 4 -14.38 1.42 0.12
CA ASN A 4 -15.02 0.12 0.38
C ASN A 4 -15.80 -0.43 -0.82
N GLU A 5 -16.49 0.42 -1.59
CA GLU A 5 -17.13 0.02 -2.84
C GLU A 5 -16.10 -0.39 -3.89
N LEU A 6 -14.99 0.34 -3.97
CA LEU A 6 -13.90 0.02 -4.89
C LEU A 6 -13.21 -1.32 -4.52
N ARG A 7 -13.01 -1.60 -3.22
CA ARG A 7 -12.53 -2.90 -2.74
C ARG A 7 -13.45 -4.04 -3.16
N ARG A 8 -14.76 -3.87 -2.96
CA ARG A 8 -15.77 -4.87 -3.39
C ARG A 8 -15.74 -5.04 -4.91
N LYS A 9 -15.69 -3.94 -5.67
CA LYS A 9 -15.59 -4.01 -7.14
C LYS A 9 -14.42 -4.88 -7.59
N VAL A 10 -13.23 -4.73 -6.99
CA VAL A 10 -12.08 -5.58 -7.29
C VAL A 10 -12.34 -7.04 -6.97
N ALA A 11 -12.91 -7.32 -5.79
CA ALA A 11 -13.24 -8.68 -5.36
C ALA A 11 -14.31 -9.32 -6.26
N ASP A 12 -15.33 -8.57 -6.65
CA ASP A 12 -16.39 -9.05 -7.53
C ASP A 12 -15.85 -9.38 -8.93
N ILE A 13 -14.95 -8.55 -9.46
CA ILE A 13 -14.31 -8.79 -10.76
C ILE A 13 -13.56 -10.13 -10.74
N ILE A 14 -12.68 -10.36 -9.76
CA ILE A 14 -11.89 -11.60 -9.74
C ILE A 14 -12.76 -12.82 -9.41
N ASN A 15 -13.77 -12.66 -8.56
CA ASN A 15 -14.73 -13.73 -8.25
C ASN A 15 -15.59 -14.13 -9.46
N ALA A 16 -15.88 -13.22 -10.40
CA ALA A 16 -16.59 -13.53 -11.63
C ALA A 16 -15.81 -14.52 -12.51
N TRP A 17 -14.51 -14.60 -12.35
CA TRP A 17 -13.65 -15.54 -13.08
C TRP A 17 -13.45 -16.87 -12.33
N ASP A 18 -13.97 -17.02 -11.12
CA ASP A 18 -13.91 -18.30 -10.39
C ASP A 18 -14.40 -19.45 -11.24
N GLY A 19 -13.69 -20.57 -11.20
CA GLY A 19 -13.94 -21.75 -12.03
C GLY A 19 -13.40 -21.67 -13.48
N ALA A 20 -12.81 -20.54 -13.90
CA ALA A 20 -12.15 -20.43 -15.20
C ALA A 20 -11.03 -21.47 -15.31
N THR A 21 -11.01 -22.21 -16.39
CA THR A 21 -9.93 -23.16 -16.73
C THR A 21 -9.08 -22.61 -17.84
N ARG A 22 -7.86 -23.09 -17.96
CA ARG A 22 -6.93 -22.70 -19.02
C ARG A 22 -7.59 -22.82 -20.41
N GLY A 23 -7.54 -21.76 -21.21
CA GLY A 23 -8.17 -21.69 -22.54
C GLY A 23 -9.68 -21.44 -22.54
N SER A 24 -10.37 -21.45 -21.39
CA SER A 24 -11.79 -21.10 -21.34
C SER A 24 -12.04 -19.63 -21.69
N ALA A 25 -13.29 -19.28 -22.04
CA ALA A 25 -13.68 -17.90 -22.37
C ALA A 25 -13.30 -16.91 -21.27
N LYS A 26 -13.51 -17.26 -20.00
CA LYS A 26 -13.10 -16.41 -18.85
C LYS A 26 -11.58 -16.26 -18.76
N HIS A 27 -10.82 -17.33 -19.02
CA HIS A 27 -9.35 -17.24 -19.02
C HIS A 27 -8.85 -16.35 -20.16
N LEU A 28 -9.43 -16.48 -21.36
CA LEU A 28 -9.11 -15.61 -22.50
C LEU A 28 -9.47 -14.13 -22.22
N GLU A 29 -10.58 -13.88 -21.51
CA GLU A 29 -10.93 -12.53 -21.05
C GLU A 29 -9.83 -11.95 -20.15
N ILE A 30 -9.35 -12.70 -19.16
CA ILE A 30 -8.24 -12.28 -18.27
C ILE A 30 -7.01 -11.90 -19.09
N LEU A 31 -6.56 -12.78 -19.99
CA LEU A 31 -5.41 -12.52 -20.85
C LEU A 31 -5.62 -11.28 -21.74
N ASN A 32 -6.83 -11.12 -22.26
CA ASN A 32 -7.17 -10.01 -23.14
C ASN A 32 -7.12 -8.66 -22.42
N ILE A 33 -7.66 -8.59 -21.19
CA ILE A 33 -7.61 -7.40 -20.35
C ILE A 33 -6.15 -7.01 -20.08
N TYR A 34 -5.32 -7.97 -19.67
CA TYR A 34 -3.90 -7.73 -19.39
C TYR A 34 -3.14 -7.32 -20.64
N ASN A 35 -3.25 -8.08 -21.73
CA ASN A 35 -2.49 -7.90 -22.96
C ASN A 35 -2.83 -6.61 -23.73
N ASN A 36 -4.03 -6.06 -23.54
CA ASN A 36 -4.45 -4.80 -24.14
C ASN A 36 -4.16 -3.57 -23.27
N HIS A 37 -3.76 -3.76 -22.01
CA HIS A 37 -3.35 -2.67 -21.14
C HIS A 37 -1.99 -2.11 -21.57
N LYS A 38 -1.84 -0.78 -21.57
CA LYS A 38 -0.60 -0.11 -21.96
C LYS A 38 -0.11 0.83 -20.86
N PRO A 39 1.19 0.90 -20.60
CA PRO A 39 2.24 0.07 -21.19
C PRO A 39 2.15 -1.38 -20.72
N LEU A 40 2.44 -2.32 -21.62
CA LEU A 40 2.49 -3.74 -21.29
C LEU A 40 3.76 -4.02 -20.46
N ALA A 41 3.59 -4.65 -19.30
CA ALA A 41 4.72 -4.95 -18.42
C ALA A 41 5.78 -5.77 -19.16
N ARG A 42 7.01 -5.32 -19.12
CA ARG A 42 8.16 -5.91 -19.83
C ARG A 42 7.95 -6.11 -21.34
N GLY A 43 6.94 -5.49 -21.95
CA GLY A 43 6.58 -5.72 -23.36
C GLY A 43 6.06 -7.12 -23.67
N TYR A 44 5.87 -7.97 -22.65
CA TYR A 44 5.51 -9.38 -22.83
C TYR A 44 4.00 -9.60 -22.87
N ARG A 45 3.52 -10.20 -23.95
CA ARG A 45 2.13 -10.65 -24.10
C ARG A 45 1.99 -12.06 -23.53
N VAL A 46 1.21 -12.19 -22.46
CA VAL A 46 0.95 -13.49 -21.81
C VAL A 46 0.16 -14.41 -22.74
N GLN A 47 0.61 -15.65 -22.85
CA GLN A 47 0.03 -16.69 -23.69
C GLN A 47 -0.88 -17.62 -22.85
N VAL A 48 -1.73 -18.40 -23.55
CA VAL A 48 -2.64 -19.36 -22.90
C VAL A 48 -1.90 -20.38 -22.03
N GLY A 49 -0.68 -20.77 -22.44
CA GLY A 49 0.17 -21.75 -21.74
C GLY A 49 0.88 -21.21 -20.49
N ASP A 50 0.95 -19.91 -20.33
CA ASP A 50 1.74 -19.30 -19.27
C ASP A 50 1.10 -19.44 -17.88
N ALA A 51 1.92 -19.31 -16.84
CA ALA A 51 1.43 -19.11 -15.48
C ALA A 51 0.75 -17.74 -15.37
N HIS A 52 -0.44 -17.68 -14.81
CA HIS A 52 -1.28 -16.48 -14.89
C HIS A 52 -1.78 -15.94 -13.53
N CYS A 53 -1.17 -16.31 -12.41
CA CYS A 53 -1.56 -15.78 -11.09
C CYS A 53 -1.42 -14.26 -11.01
N ALA A 54 -0.24 -13.72 -11.33
CA ALA A 54 0.01 -12.28 -11.35
C ALA A 54 -0.76 -11.56 -12.47
N THR A 55 -0.92 -12.21 -13.62
CA THR A 55 -1.75 -11.71 -14.74
C THR A 55 -3.21 -11.57 -14.32
N THR A 56 -3.78 -12.56 -13.63
CA THR A 56 -5.16 -12.53 -13.12
C THR A 56 -5.36 -11.40 -12.11
N THR A 57 -4.42 -11.23 -11.18
CA THR A 57 -4.42 -10.12 -10.22
C THR A 57 -4.33 -8.77 -10.91
N SER A 58 -3.40 -8.62 -11.88
CA SER A 58 -3.26 -7.41 -12.69
C SER A 58 -4.53 -7.11 -13.49
N ALA A 59 -5.11 -8.11 -14.15
CA ALA A 59 -6.33 -7.94 -14.94
C ALA A 59 -7.51 -7.46 -14.08
N ALA A 60 -7.63 -7.94 -12.83
CA ALA A 60 -8.65 -7.46 -11.91
C ALA A 60 -8.47 -5.98 -11.56
N TYR A 61 -7.25 -5.55 -11.27
CA TYR A 61 -6.95 -4.14 -11.00
C TYR A 61 -7.10 -3.25 -12.24
N ILE A 62 -6.72 -3.73 -13.43
CA ILE A 62 -6.95 -3.04 -14.70
C ILE A 62 -8.46 -2.83 -14.92
N LYS A 63 -9.25 -3.90 -14.83
CA LYS A 63 -10.72 -3.85 -15.03
C LYS A 63 -11.42 -2.99 -13.98
N ALA A 64 -10.87 -2.93 -12.76
CA ALA A 64 -11.36 -2.03 -11.72
C ALA A 64 -11.01 -0.54 -11.98
N GLY A 65 -10.06 -0.25 -12.88
CA GLY A 65 -9.61 1.11 -13.20
C GLY A 65 -8.56 1.65 -12.22
N ILE A 66 -7.79 0.78 -11.56
CA ILE A 66 -6.81 1.18 -10.52
C ILE A 66 -5.37 0.77 -10.82
N ALA A 67 -5.10 0.29 -12.01
CA ALA A 67 -3.78 -0.19 -12.44
C ALA A 67 -2.65 0.85 -12.25
N GLU A 68 -2.95 2.14 -12.43
CA GLU A 68 -1.99 3.22 -12.19
C GLU A 68 -1.47 3.22 -10.74
N TYR A 69 -2.32 2.88 -9.79
CA TYR A 69 -1.99 2.88 -8.35
C TYR A 69 -1.37 1.58 -7.89
N THR A 70 -1.77 0.45 -8.46
CA THR A 70 -1.29 -0.88 -8.09
C THR A 70 -0.07 -1.34 -8.88
N GLY A 71 0.10 -0.80 -10.08
CA GLY A 71 0.96 -1.38 -11.11
C GLY A 71 0.32 -2.61 -11.75
N THR A 72 0.98 -3.13 -12.77
CA THR A 72 0.60 -4.35 -13.49
C THR A 72 1.84 -5.19 -13.78
N GLU A 73 1.73 -6.50 -13.62
CA GLU A 73 2.84 -7.42 -13.88
C GLU A 73 2.30 -8.85 -14.12
N CYS A 74 3.04 -9.65 -14.86
CA CYS A 74 2.76 -11.07 -15.08
C CYS A 74 3.68 -12.00 -14.28
N GLY A 75 4.67 -11.46 -13.57
CA GLY A 75 5.59 -12.20 -12.69
C GLY A 75 5.51 -11.69 -11.25
N VAL A 76 5.33 -12.60 -10.29
CA VAL A 76 5.06 -12.23 -8.89
C VAL A 76 6.20 -11.44 -8.26
N GLY A 77 7.44 -11.86 -8.41
CA GLY A 77 8.60 -11.17 -7.85
C GLY A 77 8.71 -9.72 -8.34
N LYS A 78 8.51 -9.49 -9.64
CA LYS A 78 8.49 -8.13 -10.20
C LYS A 78 7.29 -7.30 -9.73
N TYR A 79 6.17 -7.95 -9.46
CA TYR A 79 5.01 -7.26 -8.90
C TYR A 79 5.29 -6.76 -7.48
N VAL A 80 5.97 -7.59 -6.66
CA VAL A 80 6.41 -7.17 -5.31
C VAL A 80 7.37 -5.99 -5.38
N GLU A 81 8.34 -5.98 -6.33
CA GLU A 81 9.23 -4.83 -6.54
C GLU A 81 8.45 -3.55 -6.89
N ILE A 82 7.43 -3.64 -7.75
CA ILE A 82 6.55 -2.52 -8.09
C ILE A 82 5.79 -2.04 -6.84
N ALA A 83 5.23 -2.97 -6.07
CA ALA A 83 4.50 -2.65 -4.85
C ALA A 83 5.39 -1.97 -3.79
N LYS A 84 6.64 -2.43 -3.63
CA LYS A 84 7.65 -1.79 -2.78
C LYS A 84 7.95 -0.35 -3.24
N LYS A 85 8.19 -0.15 -4.53
CA LYS A 85 8.43 1.20 -5.12
C LYS A 85 7.23 2.14 -4.96
N LYS A 86 6.01 1.62 -5.02
CA LYS A 86 4.78 2.40 -4.83
C LYS A 86 4.41 2.62 -3.35
N GLY A 87 5.15 2.03 -2.40
CA GLY A 87 4.86 2.13 -0.97
C GLY A 87 3.57 1.42 -0.54
N ILE A 88 3.14 0.42 -1.30
CA ILE A 88 1.92 -0.38 -1.05
C ILE A 88 2.23 -1.84 -0.70
N TRP A 89 3.48 -2.16 -0.40
CA TRP A 89 3.90 -3.47 0.07
C TRP A 89 3.88 -3.56 1.59
N THR A 90 3.22 -4.56 2.13
CA THR A 90 3.20 -4.89 3.56
C THR A 90 3.86 -6.25 3.77
N GLU A 91 5.08 -6.23 4.26
CA GLU A 91 5.88 -7.42 4.57
C GLU A 91 5.57 -7.85 6.01
N ASN A 92 4.40 -8.42 6.22
CA ASN A 92 3.93 -8.85 7.55
C ASN A 92 2.82 -9.89 7.38
N ASP A 93 3.09 -11.14 7.73
CA ASP A 93 2.14 -12.25 7.68
C ASP A 93 1.03 -12.14 8.74
N ALA A 94 1.30 -11.46 9.86
CA ALA A 94 0.32 -11.13 10.89
C ALA A 94 -0.60 -9.95 10.50
N TYR A 95 -0.40 -9.35 9.34
CA TYR A 95 -1.32 -8.33 8.83
C TYR A 95 -2.70 -8.94 8.58
N THR A 96 -3.75 -8.34 9.14
CA THR A 96 -5.12 -8.71 8.81
C THR A 96 -5.50 -8.04 7.49
N PRO A 97 -5.56 -8.77 6.38
CA PRO A 97 -5.83 -8.17 5.08
C PRO A 97 -7.26 -7.64 4.99
N LYS A 98 -7.48 -6.75 4.03
CA LYS A 98 -8.81 -6.26 3.68
C LYS A 98 -9.20 -6.79 2.30
N VAL A 99 -10.49 -6.89 2.05
CA VAL A 99 -11.00 -7.20 0.71
C VAL A 99 -10.39 -6.26 -0.32
N GLY A 100 -9.90 -6.80 -1.44
CA GLY A 100 -9.22 -6.06 -2.50
C GLY A 100 -7.69 -5.98 -2.34
N ASP A 101 -7.12 -6.26 -1.18
CA ASP A 101 -5.67 -6.43 -1.04
C ASP A 101 -5.22 -7.68 -1.81
N ALA A 102 -3.96 -7.75 -2.26
CA ALA A 102 -3.45 -8.98 -2.81
C ALA A 102 -2.54 -9.70 -1.80
N CYS A 103 -2.79 -10.99 -1.60
CA CYS A 103 -1.93 -11.87 -0.81
C CYS A 103 -0.87 -12.47 -1.74
N VAL A 104 0.38 -12.39 -1.31
CA VAL A 104 1.54 -12.96 -1.98
C VAL A 104 2.07 -14.11 -1.16
N TYR A 105 2.41 -15.21 -1.83
CA TYR A 105 2.86 -16.45 -1.23
C TYR A 105 4.32 -16.75 -1.56
N ASP A 106 4.95 -17.48 -0.65
CA ASP A 106 6.18 -18.24 -0.86
C ASP A 106 5.92 -19.70 -0.46
N TRP A 107 5.77 -20.59 -1.42
CA TRP A 107 5.52 -22.01 -1.16
C TRP A 107 6.74 -22.76 -0.66
N GLN A 108 7.92 -22.15 -0.71
CA GLN A 108 9.17 -22.73 -0.29
C GLN A 108 9.41 -22.61 1.22
N ASP A 109 8.70 -21.70 1.88
CA ASP A 109 8.81 -21.44 3.32
C ASP A 109 8.43 -22.61 4.22
N GLY A 110 7.88 -23.68 3.68
CA GLY A 110 7.46 -24.82 4.48
C GLY A 110 6.32 -24.52 5.45
N ALA A 111 5.93 -25.52 6.24
CA ALA A 111 4.80 -25.45 7.17
C ALA A 111 5.23 -25.21 8.63
N ASN A 112 6.42 -24.68 8.87
CA ASN A 112 6.96 -24.46 10.21
C ASN A 112 7.00 -22.96 10.53
N TYR A 113 6.15 -22.50 11.44
CA TYR A 113 6.12 -21.11 11.89
C TYR A 113 7.46 -20.58 12.44
N ALA A 114 8.33 -21.44 12.92
CA ALA A 114 9.63 -21.04 13.42
C ALA A 114 10.63 -20.70 12.31
N THR A 115 10.36 -21.12 11.08
CA THR A 115 11.20 -20.91 9.89
C THR A 115 10.56 -20.04 8.83
N THR A 116 9.27 -19.70 8.97
CA THR A 116 8.56 -18.73 8.13
C THR A 116 9.01 -17.33 8.51
N ASP A 117 9.68 -16.63 7.62
CA ASP A 117 10.41 -15.42 7.97
C ASP A 117 10.07 -14.19 7.13
N ASN A 118 9.03 -14.23 6.31
CA ASN A 118 8.66 -13.16 5.35
C ASN A 118 9.79 -12.79 4.37
N THR A 119 10.78 -13.64 4.21
CA THR A 119 11.83 -13.53 3.18
C THR A 119 11.55 -14.54 2.05
N GLY A 120 12.50 -14.81 1.20
CA GLY A 120 12.34 -15.78 0.12
C GLY A 120 11.73 -15.22 -1.17
N ALA A 121 11.55 -16.10 -2.14
CA ALA A 121 11.12 -15.75 -3.48
C ALA A 121 9.59 -15.81 -3.60
N PRO A 122 8.91 -14.69 -3.84
CA PRO A 122 7.46 -14.70 -4.01
C PRO A 122 7.09 -15.40 -5.32
N ASP A 123 6.32 -16.48 -5.22
CA ASP A 123 6.03 -17.37 -6.35
C ASP A 123 4.54 -17.45 -6.72
N HIS A 124 3.64 -16.97 -5.88
CA HIS A 124 2.21 -16.96 -6.17
C HIS A 124 1.49 -15.73 -5.60
N ILE A 125 0.33 -15.37 -6.18
CA ILE A 125 -0.44 -14.17 -5.79
C ILE A 125 -1.92 -14.34 -6.12
N GLY A 126 -2.78 -13.76 -5.26
CA GLY A 126 -4.22 -13.64 -5.52
C GLY A 126 -4.83 -12.48 -4.75
N ILE A 127 -6.09 -12.16 -5.01
CA ILE A 127 -6.81 -11.07 -4.37
C ILE A 127 -7.67 -11.59 -3.22
N VAL A 128 -7.59 -10.92 -2.07
CA VAL A 128 -8.43 -11.18 -0.90
C VAL A 128 -9.87 -10.77 -1.22
N THR A 129 -10.79 -11.73 -1.14
CA THR A 129 -12.21 -11.52 -1.51
C THR A 129 -13.18 -11.63 -0.34
N LYS A 130 -12.74 -12.20 0.78
CA LYS A 130 -13.51 -12.27 2.02
C LYS A 130 -12.56 -12.27 3.22
N VAL A 131 -12.98 -11.65 4.32
CA VAL A 131 -12.22 -11.61 5.58
C VAL A 131 -13.20 -11.82 6.74
N GLY A 132 -12.83 -12.64 7.71
CA GLY A 132 -13.61 -12.84 8.95
C GLY A 132 -13.12 -14.03 9.77
N GLY A 133 -13.35 -13.99 11.08
CA GLY A 133 -13.08 -15.11 11.98
C GLY A 133 -11.60 -15.54 12.06
N GLY A 134 -10.65 -14.58 11.91
CA GLY A 134 -9.21 -14.92 11.91
C GLY A 134 -8.73 -15.58 10.61
N THR A 135 -9.62 -15.67 9.59
CA THR A 135 -9.32 -16.23 8.28
C THR A 135 -9.66 -15.24 7.16
N PHE A 136 -9.13 -15.50 5.97
CA PHE A 136 -9.50 -14.76 4.76
C PHE A 136 -9.51 -15.70 3.55
N VAL A 137 -10.31 -15.35 2.55
CA VAL A 137 -10.39 -16.09 1.28
C VAL A 137 -9.69 -15.27 0.21
N VAL A 138 -8.83 -15.94 -0.54
CA VAL A 138 -8.13 -15.37 -1.70
C VAL A 138 -8.68 -16.06 -2.95
N THR A 139 -9.05 -15.28 -3.95
CA THR A 139 -9.32 -15.77 -5.31
C THR A 139 -8.06 -15.54 -6.15
N GLU A 140 -7.56 -16.59 -6.77
CA GLU A 140 -6.25 -16.63 -7.42
C GLU A 140 -6.29 -17.37 -8.75
N GLY A 141 -5.51 -16.90 -9.72
CA GLY A 141 -5.30 -17.58 -10.99
C GLY A 141 -4.24 -18.66 -10.89
N ASN A 142 -4.17 -19.52 -11.88
CA ASN A 142 -3.16 -20.57 -12.02
C ASN A 142 -3.10 -21.60 -10.88
N MET A 143 -4.23 -21.86 -10.21
CA MET A 143 -4.36 -22.99 -9.27
C MET A 143 -4.44 -24.30 -10.05
N ASN A 144 -3.98 -25.40 -9.47
CA ASN A 144 -4.27 -26.79 -9.89
C ASN A 144 -4.44 -26.98 -11.41
N GLY A 145 -3.38 -26.78 -12.18
CA GLY A 145 -3.42 -26.95 -13.65
C GLY A 145 -3.94 -25.75 -14.44
N GLY A 146 -3.94 -24.55 -13.85
CA GLY A 146 -4.29 -23.30 -14.54
C GLY A 146 -5.75 -22.86 -14.36
N LYS A 147 -6.35 -23.20 -13.24
CA LYS A 147 -7.68 -22.76 -12.81
C LYS A 147 -7.63 -21.41 -12.11
N VAL A 148 -8.70 -20.62 -12.23
CA VAL A 148 -9.01 -19.59 -11.23
C VAL A 148 -9.84 -20.22 -10.13
N GLY A 149 -9.44 -20.04 -8.89
CA GLY A 149 -10.10 -20.69 -7.76
C GLY A 149 -9.90 -19.95 -6.45
N LYS A 150 -10.41 -20.51 -5.37
CA LYS A 150 -10.39 -19.91 -4.04
C LYS A 150 -9.57 -20.73 -3.06
N ARG A 151 -8.86 -20.01 -2.19
CA ARG A 151 -8.11 -20.57 -1.08
C ARG A 151 -8.49 -19.85 0.22
N THR A 152 -8.71 -20.61 1.29
CA THR A 152 -8.89 -20.06 2.62
C THR A 152 -7.55 -20.08 3.35
N MET A 153 -7.13 -18.91 3.85
CA MET A 153 -5.91 -18.70 4.61
C MET A 153 -6.23 -18.27 6.04
N LYS A 154 -5.34 -18.56 6.97
CA LYS A 154 -5.39 -17.97 8.33
C LYS A 154 -4.60 -16.68 8.33
N VAL A 155 -5.05 -15.69 9.10
CA VAL A 155 -4.21 -14.53 9.43
C VAL A 155 -3.00 -15.04 10.19
N ASN A 156 -1.81 -14.56 9.86
CA ASN A 156 -0.54 -15.10 10.35
C ASN A 156 -0.36 -16.59 10.01
N GLY A 157 -0.83 -16.98 8.82
CA GLY A 157 -0.75 -18.37 8.36
C GLY A 157 0.56 -18.66 7.63
N TRP A 158 0.78 -19.95 7.34
CA TRP A 158 1.94 -20.41 6.58
C TRP A 158 1.93 -19.89 5.15
N TYR A 159 3.09 -19.84 4.51
CA TYR A 159 3.30 -19.47 3.11
C TYR A 159 2.95 -18.02 2.76
N ILE A 160 2.63 -17.17 3.73
CA ILE A 160 2.35 -15.76 3.45
C ILE A 160 3.66 -15.00 3.36
N ARG A 161 4.01 -14.53 2.16
CA ARG A 161 5.18 -13.68 1.91
C ARG A 161 4.91 -12.22 2.25
N GLY A 162 3.67 -11.80 2.17
CA GLY A 162 3.21 -10.44 2.44
C GLY A 162 2.01 -10.05 1.60
N PHE A 163 1.70 -8.75 1.60
CA PHE A 163 0.49 -8.23 0.95
C PHE A 163 0.78 -6.98 0.13
N ILE A 164 0.10 -6.86 -1.01
CA ILE A 164 -0.03 -5.59 -1.74
C ILE A 164 -1.29 -4.92 -1.22
N THR A 165 -1.14 -3.73 -0.61
CA THR A 165 -2.18 -3.04 0.16
C THR A 165 -2.44 -1.63 -0.39
N PRO A 166 -3.14 -1.48 -1.53
CA PRO A 166 -3.44 -0.18 -2.10
C PRO A 166 -4.30 0.67 -1.16
N ASP A 167 -4.07 1.98 -1.15
CA ASP A 167 -4.95 2.92 -0.45
C ASP A 167 -6.22 3.18 -1.27
N PHE A 168 -7.20 2.28 -1.13
CA PHE A 168 -8.45 2.34 -1.87
C PHE A 168 -9.28 3.60 -1.58
N ASP A 169 -9.15 4.20 -0.39
CA ASP A 169 -9.85 5.43 -0.05
C ASP A 169 -9.26 6.62 -0.80
N MET A 170 -7.93 6.69 -0.87
CA MET A 170 -7.24 7.70 -1.68
C MET A 170 -7.55 7.52 -3.17
N ILE A 171 -7.51 6.27 -3.67
CA ILE A 171 -7.79 5.95 -5.07
C ILE A 171 -9.23 6.33 -5.42
N ALA A 172 -10.21 5.97 -4.59
CA ALA A 172 -11.61 6.30 -4.82
C ALA A 172 -11.82 7.81 -4.89
N ARG A 173 -11.18 8.59 -4.02
CA ARG A 173 -11.22 10.06 -4.10
C ARG A 173 -10.65 10.59 -5.42
N LYS A 174 -9.52 10.05 -5.87
CA LYS A 174 -8.90 10.45 -7.14
C LYS A 174 -9.72 10.09 -8.38
N LEU A 175 -10.50 9.02 -8.29
CA LEU A 175 -11.42 8.60 -9.35
C LEU A 175 -12.75 9.37 -9.34
N GLY A 176 -12.88 10.47 -8.58
CA GLY A 176 -14.09 11.29 -8.49
C GLY A 176 -15.16 10.70 -7.58
N GLY A 177 -14.79 9.77 -6.68
CA GLY A 177 -15.70 9.17 -5.72
C GLY A 177 -16.03 10.09 -4.55
N THR A 178 -17.25 9.98 -4.02
CA THR A 178 -17.66 10.62 -2.77
C THR A 178 -17.15 9.81 -1.57
N SER A 179 -16.72 10.50 -0.51
CA SER A 179 -16.37 9.85 0.76
C SER A 179 -17.63 9.22 1.37
N GLY A 180 -17.76 7.91 1.27
CA GLY A 180 -18.78 7.15 1.99
C GLY A 180 -18.18 6.53 3.25
N GLY A 181 -18.47 7.08 4.36
CA GLY A 181 -18.01 6.72 5.70
C GLY A 181 -17.55 7.99 6.41
N THR A 182 -17.97 8.19 7.64
CA THR A 182 -17.51 9.28 8.50
C THR A 182 -15.98 9.28 8.56
N VAL A 183 -15.38 9.93 7.58
CA VAL A 183 -13.98 10.33 7.61
C VAL A 183 -14.05 11.81 7.86
N ASP A 184 -13.54 12.23 8.99
CA ASP A 184 -13.30 13.63 9.23
C ASP A 184 -12.69 14.24 7.95
N LYS A 185 -13.43 15.21 7.41
CA LYS A 185 -12.98 16.13 6.35
C LYS A 185 -11.51 16.46 6.62
N PRO A 186 -10.60 16.47 5.63
CA PRO A 186 -9.29 17.05 5.86
C PRO A 186 -9.51 18.50 6.23
N THR A 187 -9.68 18.74 7.52
CA THR A 187 -9.55 20.06 8.07
C THR A 187 -8.12 20.52 7.78
N LYS A 188 -8.00 21.72 7.23
CA LYS A 188 -6.81 22.56 7.25
C LYS A 188 -5.87 22.07 8.36
N PRO A 189 -4.56 21.88 8.12
CA PRO A 189 -3.66 21.29 9.11
C PRO A 189 -3.81 22.05 10.42
N THR A 190 -4.55 21.47 11.32
CA THR A 190 -4.63 21.97 12.69
C THR A 190 -3.33 21.55 13.34
N THR A 191 -2.63 22.49 13.89
CA THR A 191 -1.43 22.33 14.70
C THR A 191 -1.74 21.32 15.81
N GLN A 192 -1.43 20.05 15.60
CA GLN A 192 -1.52 19.07 16.68
C GLN A 192 -0.21 19.15 17.48
N ALA A 193 -0.37 19.54 18.73
CA ALA A 193 0.65 19.43 19.76
C ALA A 193 1.21 18.01 19.82
N ALA A 194 2.47 17.87 20.30
CA ALA A 194 3.11 16.60 20.57
C ALA A 194 2.11 15.67 21.28
N GLY A 195 1.66 14.64 20.59
CA GLY A 195 0.63 13.74 21.06
C GLY A 195 1.07 12.28 20.99
N THR A 196 0.24 11.42 21.49
CA THR A 196 0.40 9.98 21.33
C THR A 196 -0.64 9.45 20.37
N TYR A 197 -0.32 8.34 19.71
CA TYR A 197 -1.24 7.61 18.86
C TYR A 197 -1.31 6.16 19.31
N THR A 198 -2.50 5.67 19.58
CA THR A 198 -2.70 4.24 19.86
C THR A 198 -2.92 3.50 18.55
N VAL A 199 -2.03 2.55 18.26
CA VAL A 199 -2.08 1.70 17.07
C VAL A 199 -3.39 0.93 17.02
N LYS A 200 -4.07 1.02 15.89
CA LYS A 200 -5.33 0.33 15.60
C LYS A 200 -5.09 -0.83 14.65
N SER A 201 -6.04 -1.74 14.55
CA SER A 201 -6.00 -2.84 13.58
C SER A 201 -5.87 -2.29 12.15
N GLY A 202 -4.90 -2.80 11.40
CA GLY A 202 -4.59 -2.38 10.04
C GLY A 202 -3.64 -1.17 9.93
N ASP A 203 -3.13 -0.64 11.05
CA ASP A 203 -2.12 0.41 11.01
C ASP A 203 -0.74 -0.15 10.65
N THR A 204 0.02 0.68 9.93
CA THR A 204 1.46 0.50 9.71
C THR A 204 2.18 1.79 10.09
N LEU A 205 3.45 1.71 10.46
CA LEU A 205 4.23 2.92 10.72
C LEU A 205 4.24 3.87 9.51
N SER A 206 4.23 3.35 8.30
CA SER A 206 4.17 4.17 7.08
C SER A 206 2.87 4.97 6.97
N ARG A 207 1.72 4.34 7.29
CA ARG A 207 0.41 5.03 7.30
C ARG A 207 0.33 6.06 8.42
N ILE A 208 0.82 5.70 9.60
CA ILE A 208 0.87 6.62 10.76
C ILE A 208 1.80 7.80 10.43
N ALA A 209 2.98 7.53 9.87
CA ALA A 209 3.92 8.56 9.45
C ALA A 209 3.28 9.53 8.42
N ALA A 210 2.65 9.00 7.38
CA ALA A 210 1.94 9.80 6.38
C ALA A 210 0.79 10.62 6.98
N LYS A 211 -0.01 10.00 7.86
CA LYS A 211 -1.13 10.67 8.54
C LYS A 211 -0.67 11.85 9.40
N TYR A 212 0.45 11.71 10.06
CA TYR A 212 0.97 12.73 10.99
C TYR A 212 2.10 13.59 10.42
N GLY A 213 2.37 13.49 9.11
CA GLY A 213 3.36 14.32 8.41
C GLY A 213 4.79 14.09 8.88
N THR A 214 5.10 12.87 9.25
CA THR A 214 6.44 12.44 9.72
C THR A 214 6.98 11.30 8.86
N THR A 215 8.12 10.75 9.23
CA THR A 215 8.75 9.61 8.56
C THR A 215 8.71 8.36 9.44
N VAL A 216 8.76 7.18 8.83
CA VAL A 216 8.89 5.91 9.56
C VAL A 216 10.15 5.92 10.43
N ALA A 217 11.27 6.40 9.88
CA ALA A 217 12.53 6.51 10.62
C ALA A 217 12.39 7.35 11.90
N LYS A 218 11.65 8.47 11.83
CA LYS A 218 11.42 9.33 12.98
C LYS A 218 10.52 8.67 14.02
N LEU A 219 9.47 7.97 13.59
CA LEU A 219 8.61 7.21 14.51
C LEU A 219 9.39 6.08 15.19
N VAL A 220 10.25 5.39 14.46
CA VAL A 220 11.13 4.33 14.99
C VAL A 220 12.07 4.89 16.06
N GLU A 221 12.76 5.99 15.74
CA GLU A 221 13.71 6.67 16.63
C GLU A 221 13.07 7.08 17.96
N ILE A 222 11.98 7.86 17.90
CA ILE A 222 11.37 8.44 19.12
C ILE A 222 10.60 7.43 19.98
N ASN A 223 10.29 6.26 19.41
CA ASN A 223 9.58 5.17 20.10
C ASN A 223 10.48 3.98 20.44
N GLY A 224 11.75 4.01 20.10
CA GLY A 224 12.68 2.91 20.36
C GLY A 224 12.26 1.59 19.68
N ILE A 225 11.63 1.68 18.51
CA ILE A 225 11.10 0.50 17.80
C ILE A 225 12.25 -0.26 17.14
N LYS A 226 12.52 -1.47 17.60
CA LYS A 226 13.60 -2.30 17.06
C LYS A 226 13.29 -2.84 15.65
N ASN A 227 12.03 -3.13 15.37
CA ASN A 227 11.57 -3.61 14.07
C ASN A 227 10.41 -2.74 13.57
N GLN A 228 10.67 -1.95 12.53
CA GLN A 228 9.69 -1.02 11.96
C GLN A 228 8.45 -1.70 11.35
N ASN A 229 8.52 -2.99 11.08
CA ASN A 229 7.43 -3.78 10.54
C ASN A 229 6.57 -4.43 11.63
N LEU A 230 6.97 -4.29 12.91
CA LEU A 230 6.32 -4.94 14.04
C LEU A 230 5.77 -3.91 15.03
N ILE A 231 4.57 -3.40 14.78
CA ILE A 231 3.78 -2.63 15.74
C ILE A 231 2.53 -3.40 16.11
N ARG A 232 2.08 -3.30 17.36
CA ARG A 232 0.95 -4.07 17.88
C ARG A 232 -0.27 -3.19 18.08
N VAL A 233 -1.46 -3.74 17.81
CA VAL A 233 -2.73 -3.07 18.18
C VAL A 233 -2.73 -2.76 19.67
N GLY A 234 -3.11 -1.53 20.03
CA GLY A 234 -3.02 -1.03 21.40
C GLY A 234 -1.66 -0.42 21.77
N GLN A 235 -0.62 -0.60 20.97
CA GLN A 235 0.68 0.05 21.21
C GLN A 235 0.53 1.56 21.13
N VAL A 236 1.01 2.28 22.14
CA VAL A 236 1.00 3.75 22.16
C VAL A 236 2.29 4.26 21.56
N LEU A 237 2.18 4.97 20.45
CA LEU A 237 3.31 5.63 19.77
C LEU A 237 3.35 7.11 20.15
N ARG A 238 4.52 7.60 20.53
CA ARG A 238 4.79 9.03 20.58
C ARG A 238 4.84 9.55 19.14
N LEU A 239 4.12 10.63 18.90
CA LEU A 239 4.18 11.33 17.62
C LEU A 239 5.17 12.48 17.72
N PRO A 240 6.05 12.70 16.72
CA PRO A 240 6.84 13.92 16.69
C PRO A 240 5.86 15.08 16.62
N GLY A 241 6.15 16.17 17.25
CA GLY A 241 5.38 17.42 17.12
C GLY A 241 5.24 17.73 15.63
N GLY A 242 4.00 17.77 15.13
CA GLY A 242 3.67 17.66 13.71
C GLY A 242 4.49 18.58 12.82
N ALA A 243 5.01 18.02 11.72
CA ALA A 243 5.62 18.83 10.67
C ALA A 243 4.57 19.75 10.04
N VAL A 244 4.78 21.05 10.15
CA VAL A 244 3.95 22.05 9.50
C VAL A 244 4.50 22.28 8.08
N LYS A 245 3.67 22.08 7.06
CA LYS A 245 4.02 22.49 5.70
C LYS A 245 3.67 23.96 5.52
N TYR A 246 4.67 24.77 5.21
CA TYR A 246 4.53 26.18 4.93
C TYR A 246 4.87 26.48 3.47
N THR A 247 3.95 27.11 2.75
CA THR A 247 4.22 27.57 1.39
C THR A 247 4.79 28.99 1.44
N VAL A 248 5.97 29.16 0.89
CA VAL A 248 6.68 30.44 0.85
C VAL A 248 5.86 31.46 0.04
N VAL A 249 5.64 32.63 0.61
CA VAL A 249 4.97 33.75 -0.03
C VAL A 249 5.95 34.92 -0.29
N ALA A 250 5.56 35.89 -1.11
CA ALA A 250 6.40 37.04 -1.41
C ALA A 250 6.82 37.80 -0.15
N GLY A 251 8.11 38.08 -0.02
CA GLY A 251 8.69 38.74 1.16
C GLY A 251 9.13 37.83 2.29
N ASP A 252 8.93 36.51 2.16
CA ASP A 252 9.45 35.54 3.13
C ASP A 252 10.96 35.37 3.03
N THR A 253 11.55 35.10 4.19
CA THR A 253 12.93 34.60 4.32
C THR A 253 12.92 33.37 5.22
N LEU A 254 13.90 32.50 5.03
CA LEU A 254 14.00 31.32 5.89
C LEU A 254 14.14 31.66 7.37
N SER A 255 14.75 32.81 7.66
CA SER A 255 14.91 33.38 9.03
C SER A 255 13.56 33.78 9.64
N ARG A 256 12.69 34.45 8.87
CA ARG A 256 11.33 34.81 9.32
C ARG A 256 10.46 33.59 9.55
N ILE A 257 10.56 32.60 8.65
CA ILE A 257 9.86 31.32 8.80
C ILE A 257 10.36 30.60 10.04
N ALA A 258 11.67 30.51 10.27
CA ALA A 258 12.27 29.90 11.44
C ALA A 258 11.78 30.56 12.74
N ALA A 259 11.82 31.88 12.82
CA ALA A 259 11.32 32.64 13.98
C ALA A 259 9.83 32.43 14.23
N LYS A 260 9.01 32.47 13.17
CA LYS A 260 7.55 32.27 13.24
C LYS A 260 7.18 30.89 13.83
N TYR A 261 7.97 29.87 13.56
CA TYR A 261 7.68 28.50 13.97
C TYR A 261 8.55 27.98 15.13
N GLY A 262 9.37 28.87 15.74
CA GLY A 262 10.19 28.54 16.91
C GLY A 262 11.29 27.50 16.64
N THR A 263 11.91 27.58 15.46
CA THR A 263 13.00 26.71 14.99
C THR A 263 14.19 27.55 14.52
N THR A 264 15.23 26.92 13.98
CA THR A 264 16.42 27.60 13.48
C THR A 264 16.50 27.50 11.93
N VAL A 265 17.18 28.47 11.33
CA VAL A 265 17.45 28.48 9.86
C VAL A 265 18.22 27.21 9.47
N ALA A 266 19.23 26.82 10.27
CA ALA A 266 20.04 25.63 10.03
C ALA A 266 19.18 24.37 10.02
N LYS A 267 18.27 24.23 11.01
CA LYS A 267 17.35 23.08 11.07
C LYS A 267 16.38 23.05 9.88
N LEU A 268 15.78 24.20 9.52
CA LEU A 268 14.89 24.27 8.35
C LEU A 268 15.64 23.94 7.06
N ALA A 269 16.86 24.43 6.90
CA ALA A 269 17.68 24.15 5.72
C ALA A 269 18.02 22.66 5.61
N ALA A 270 18.45 22.05 6.71
CA ALA A 270 18.76 20.61 6.78
C ALA A 270 17.52 19.73 6.52
N ASP A 271 16.40 20.03 7.19
CA ASP A 271 15.16 19.27 7.09
C ASP A 271 14.53 19.31 5.68
N ASN A 272 14.89 20.35 4.87
CA ASN A 272 14.33 20.58 3.54
C ASN A 272 15.36 20.46 2.39
N GLY A 273 16.59 20.08 2.68
CA GLY A 273 17.66 19.96 1.68
C GLY A 273 18.04 21.30 1.03
N ILE A 274 17.83 22.41 1.72
CA ILE A 274 18.12 23.76 1.21
C ILE A 274 19.61 24.05 1.35
N LYS A 275 20.33 24.03 0.23
CA LYS A 275 21.79 24.26 0.21
C LYS A 275 22.16 25.73 0.48
N ASN A 276 21.32 26.66 0.03
CA ASN A 276 21.53 28.09 0.27
C ASN A 276 20.33 28.66 1.05
N PRO A 277 20.48 28.94 2.36
CA PRO A 277 19.38 29.44 3.19
C PRO A 277 18.84 30.85 2.76
N ASN A 278 19.59 31.60 1.96
CA ASN A 278 19.17 32.88 1.45
C ASN A 278 18.36 32.79 0.13
N LEU A 279 18.23 31.59 -0.42
CA LEU A 279 17.56 31.36 -1.69
C LEU A 279 16.37 30.38 -1.51
N ILE A 280 15.20 30.97 -1.20
CA ILE A 280 13.92 30.29 -1.23
C ILE A 280 12.99 30.98 -2.23
N HIS A 281 12.09 30.24 -2.85
CA HIS A 281 11.23 30.72 -3.92
C HIS A 281 9.77 30.82 -3.49
N VAL A 282 9.04 31.80 -3.96
CA VAL A 282 7.58 31.87 -3.78
C VAL A 282 6.94 30.58 -4.35
N GLY A 283 6.04 29.98 -3.58
CA GLY A 283 5.45 28.68 -3.91
C GLY A 283 6.24 27.47 -3.41
N GLN A 284 7.48 27.64 -2.96
CA GLN A 284 8.26 26.55 -2.36
C GLN A 284 7.59 26.06 -1.06
N VAL A 285 7.47 24.76 -0.88
CA VAL A 285 6.91 24.17 0.35
C VAL A 285 8.05 23.84 1.31
N ILE A 286 8.05 24.49 2.48
CA ILE A 286 8.99 24.24 3.57
C ILE A 286 8.32 23.33 4.62
N THR A 287 8.93 22.21 4.91
CA THR A 287 8.53 21.30 5.98
C THR A 287 9.21 21.75 7.28
N ILE A 288 8.41 22.05 8.30
CA ILE A 288 8.86 22.55 9.60
C ILE A 288 8.63 21.47 10.63
N ASN A 289 9.69 20.77 11.01
CA ASN A 289 9.70 19.76 12.05
C ASN A 289 9.97 20.45 13.40
N LYS A 290 9.02 20.31 14.34
CA LYS A 290 9.21 20.79 15.72
C LYS A 290 9.87 19.74 16.59
#